data_38d4ba5fafb6e011f76737b7846043a0
#
_entry.id   38d4ba5fafb6e011f76737b7846043a0
#
_cell.length_a   1.000
_cell.length_b   1.000
_cell.length_c   1.000
_cell.angle_alpha   90.00
_cell.angle_beta   90.00
_cell.angle_gamma   90.00
#
_symmetry.space_group_name_H-M   'P 1'
#
loop_
_entity.id
_entity.type
_entity.pdbx_description
1 polymer ?
#
loop_
_entity_poly.entity_id
_entity_poly.type
_entity_poly.pdbx_seq_one_letter_code
_entity_poly.pdbx_strand_id
1 'polypeptide(L)'
;MLIDSHCHLDRIDLKPYEDDFSCFMTAAKANQLEHLLCIAIDLESYPAMLDLVLNFPEISLTVGVHPNVKECKDPSVDELVALGKLNKVIGIGETGLDYFRSEGDLSWQHQRFRNHIRAAKILKKPLIIHTREAKIDTLKILKDEGAEEIGGIIHCFTEDWEFAQKALDLNFYISFSGIITFNNATTIRDVVKKIPSDKFLIETDSPYLAPVPFRGRPNYPIYVRYVAEQIAELRGITVNKVADITTNNFYNLFQL
;
A
#
# COMPACT_ATOMS: atom_id res chain seq x y z
N MET A 1 1.18 -15.60 -11.11
CA MET A 1 -0.04 -14.94 -10.61
C MET A 1 0.35 -13.56 -10.08
N LEU A 2 -0.58 -12.65 -9.82
CA LEU A 2 -0.31 -11.28 -9.39
C LEU A 2 -0.81 -11.06 -7.95
N ILE A 3 -0.17 -10.16 -7.22
CA ILE A 3 -0.64 -9.66 -5.93
C ILE A 3 -0.88 -8.16 -6.04
N ASP A 4 -2.01 -7.68 -5.53
CA ASP A 4 -2.24 -6.27 -5.31
C ASP A 4 -1.86 -5.93 -3.87
N SER A 5 -0.72 -5.24 -3.71
CA SER A 5 -0.16 -4.97 -2.39
C SER A 5 -0.80 -3.78 -1.67
N HIS A 6 -1.79 -3.10 -2.29
CA HIS A 6 -2.51 -1.99 -1.67
C HIS A 6 -3.82 -1.69 -2.40
N CYS A 7 -4.94 -2.01 -1.77
CA CYS A 7 -6.28 -1.68 -2.26
C CYS A 7 -7.26 -1.44 -1.11
N HIS A 8 -8.35 -0.71 -1.36
CA HIS A 8 -9.41 -0.42 -0.39
C HIS A 8 -10.69 -1.14 -0.81
N LEU A 9 -10.81 -2.42 -0.45
CA LEU A 9 -11.88 -3.31 -0.92
C LEU A 9 -13.28 -2.92 -0.39
N ASP A 10 -13.33 -2.27 0.76
CA ASP A 10 -14.55 -1.70 1.34
C ASP A 10 -15.09 -0.48 0.60
N ARG A 11 -14.34 0.04 -0.39
CA ARG A 11 -14.63 1.27 -1.13
C ARG A 11 -14.80 1.06 -2.64
N ILE A 12 -14.60 -0.16 -3.15
CA ILE A 12 -14.77 -0.44 -4.59
C ILE A 12 -16.25 -0.40 -4.98
N ASP A 13 -16.52 0.02 -6.22
CA ASP A 13 -17.86 -0.05 -6.81
C ASP A 13 -18.17 -1.50 -7.22
N LEU A 14 -19.12 -2.14 -6.56
CA LEU A 14 -19.52 -3.53 -6.84
C LEU A 14 -20.57 -3.68 -7.94
N LYS A 15 -21.12 -2.57 -8.49
CA LYS A 15 -22.13 -2.64 -9.56
C LYS A 15 -21.73 -3.52 -10.75
N PRO A 16 -20.47 -3.49 -11.26
CA PRO A 16 -20.05 -4.40 -12.34
C PRO A 16 -20.02 -5.88 -11.94
N TYR A 17 -20.16 -6.17 -10.65
CA TYR A 17 -20.10 -7.50 -10.05
C TYR A 17 -21.44 -7.86 -9.36
N GLU A 18 -22.56 -7.39 -9.90
CA GLU A 18 -23.92 -7.69 -9.41
C GLU A 18 -24.15 -7.22 -7.95
N ASP A 19 -23.45 -6.17 -7.50
CA ASP A 19 -23.39 -5.70 -6.12
C ASP A 19 -22.99 -6.80 -5.10
N ASP A 20 -22.27 -7.84 -5.57
CA ASP A 20 -21.81 -8.98 -4.76
C ASP A 20 -20.28 -9.06 -4.71
N PHE A 21 -19.73 -9.00 -3.51
CA PHE A 21 -18.30 -9.11 -3.29
C PHE A 21 -17.73 -10.49 -3.69
N SER A 22 -18.51 -11.57 -3.60
CA SER A 22 -18.11 -12.90 -4.04
C SER A 22 -17.98 -12.98 -5.56
N CYS A 23 -18.82 -12.27 -6.30
CA CYS A 23 -18.71 -12.13 -7.75
C CYS A 23 -17.42 -11.39 -8.14
N PHE A 24 -17.09 -10.30 -7.40
CA PHE A 24 -15.81 -9.61 -7.57
C PHE A 24 -14.62 -10.56 -7.31
N MET A 25 -14.62 -11.31 -6.21
CA MET A 25 -13.54 -12.24 -5.90
C MET A 25 -13.38 -13.36 -6.95
N THR A 26 -14.49 -13.83 -7.51
CA THR A 26 -14.47 -14.77 -8.63
C THR A 26 -13.80 -14.15 -9.86
N ALA A 27 -14.14 -12.90 -10.19
CA ALA A 27 -13.51 -12.17 -11.29
C ALA A 27 -12.02 -11.89 -11.00
N ALA A 28 -11.65 -11.54 -9.78
CA ALA A 28 -10.27 -11.35 -9.37
C ALA A 28 -9.43 -12.62 -9.61
N LYS A 29 -9.92 -13.76 -9.17
CA LYS A 29 -9.28 -15.06 -9.40
C LYS A 29 -9.16 -15.42 -10.87
N ALA A 30 -10.22 -15.19 -11.67
CA ALA A 30 -10.20 -15.39 -13.13
C ALA A 30 -9.15 -14.50 -13.83
N ASN A 31 -8.82 -13.34 -13.26
CA ASN A 31 -7.76 -12.43 -13.70
C ASN A 31 -6.38 -12.72 -13.08
N GLN A 32 -6.20 -13.91 -12.50
CA GLN A 32 -4.93 -14.39 -11.94
C GLN A 32 -4.42 -13.59 -10.74
N LEU A 33 -5.30 -12.90 -10.00
CA LEU A 33 -4.95 -12.37 -8.69
C LEU A 33 -4.91 -13.51 -7.66
N GLU A 34 -3.77 -13.61 -6.99
CA GLU A 34 -3.51 -14.62 -5.97
C GLU A 34 -3.81 -14.10 -4.57
N HIS A 35 -3.46 -12.85 -4.33
CA HIS A 35 -3.62 -12.24 -3.01
C HIS A 35 -3.89 -10.74 -3.12
N LEU A 36 -4.60 -10.22 -2.13
CA LEU A 36 -4.98 -8.81 -2.01
C LEU A 36 -4.65 -8.32 -0.59
N LEU A 37 -3.95 -7.20 -0.49
CA LEU A 37 -3.78 -6.52 0.79
C LEU A 37 -4.79 -5.38 0.89
N CYS A 38 -5.83 -5.59 1.70
CA CYS A 38 -6.87 -4.60 1.96
C CYS A 38 -6.41 -3.66 3.08
N ILE A 39 -6.40 -2.37 2.79
CA ILE A 39 -5.76 -1.32 3.60
C ILE A 39 -6.79 -0.54 4.39
N ALA A 40 -6.59 -0.47 5.71
CA ALA A 40 -7.39 0.37 6.60
C ALA A 40 -7.05 1.84 6.43
N ILE A 41 -8.07 2.69 6.45
CA ILE A 41 -7.94 4.16 6.43
C ILE A 41 -8.26 4.77 7.79
N ASP A 42 -9.17 4.17 8.54
CA ASP A 42 -9.58 4.59 9.87
C ASP A 42 -9.98 3.38 10.72
N LEU A 43 -10.15 3.59 12.03
CA LEU A 43 -10.56 2.52 12.94
C LEU A 43 -12.08 2.39 13.07
N GLU A 44 -12.84 3.39 12.67
CA GLU A 44 -14.30 3.42 12.73
C GLU A 44 -14.90 2.47 11.68
N SER A 45 -14.36 2.46 10.46
CA SER A 45 -14.80 1.55 9.38
C SER A 45 -14.16 0.15 9.48
N TYR A 46 -13.14 -0.02 10.30
CA TYR A 46 -12.37 -1.26 10.40
C TYR A 46 -13.20 -2.52 10.67
N PRO A 47 -14.21 -2.53 11.60
CA PRO A 47 -15.04 -3.71 11.83
C PRO A 47 -15.79 -4.18 10.57
N ALA A 48 -16.38 -3.24 9.82
CA ALA A 48 -17.09 -3.56 8.57
C ALA A 48 -16.13 -4.10 7.49
N MET A 49 -14.92 -3.53 7.39
CA MET A 49 -13.88 -4.02 6.48
C MET A 49 -13.44 -5.44 6.85
N LEU A 50 -13.27 -5.73 8.14
CA LEU A 50 -12.92 -7.07 8.62
C LEU A 50 -14.01 -8.08 8.27
N ASP A 51 -15.29 -7.76 8.54
CA ASP A 51 -16.43 -8.62 8.24
C ASP A 51 -16.54 -8.93 6.74
N LEU A 52 -16.31 -7.92 5.88
CA LEU A 52 -16.32 -8.07 4.42
C LEU A 52 -15.35 -9.14 3.92
N VAL A 53 -14.15 -9.21 4.51
CA VAL A 53 -13.06 -10.06 4.00
C VAL A 53 -12.83 -11.33 4.83
N LEU A 54 -13.57 -11.54 5.89
CA LEU A 54 -13.32 -12.60 6.87
C LEU A 54 -13.25 -13.99 6.22
N ASN A 55 -14.15 -14.26 5.28
CA ASN A 55 -14.32 -15.56 4.64
C ASN A 55 -13.43 -15.75 3.39
N PHE A 56 -12.56 -14.79 3.05
CA PHE A 56 -11.70 -14.85 1.87
C PHE A 56 -10.24 -15.02 2.30
N PRO A 57 -9.69 -16.26 2.25
CA PRO A 57 -8.31 -16.52 2.66
C PRO A 57 -7.28 -15.77 1.79
N GLU A 58 -7.64 -15.40 0.57
CA GLU A 58 -6.80 -14.64 -0.37
C GLU A 58 -6.65 -13.16 0.01
N ILE A 59 -7.31 -12.70 1.08
CA ILE A 59 -7.25 -11.30 1.51
C ILE A 59 -6.60 -11.22 2.89
N SER A 60 -5.58 -10.40 3.00
CA SER A 60 -5.02 -9.93 4.26
C SER A 60 -5.38 -8.46 4.51
N LEU A 61 -5.25 -8.04 5.76
CA LEU A 61 -5.58 -6.68 6.20
C LEU A 61 -4.36 -5.95 6.76
N THR A 62 -4.45 -4.64 6.78
CA THR A 62 -3.66 -3.77 7.65
C THR A 62 -4.57 -3.14 8.71
N VAL A 63 -3.97 -2.52 9.72
CA VAL A 63 -4.67 -1.65 10.67
C VAL A 63 -3.91 -0.35 10.83
N GLY A 64 -4.61 0.77 10.69
CA GLY A 64 -4.00 2.09 10.78
C GLY A 64 -5.01 3.22 10.55
N VAL A 65 -4.51 4.44 10.68
CA VAL A 65 -5.27 5.68 10.43
C VAL A 65 -4.47 6.57 9.49
N HIS A 66 -5.04 6.77 8.31
CA HIS A 66 -4.46 7.58 7.23
C HIS A 66 -4.22 9.04 7.68
N PRO A 67 -3.12 9.69 7.25
CA PRO A 67 -2.80 11.06 7.67
C PRO A 67 -3.87 12.11 7.35
N ASN A 68 -4.75 11.87 6.38
CA ASN A 68 -5.82 12.82 6.02
C ASN A 68 -7.12 12.66 6.82
N VAL A 69 -7.24 11.67 7.68
CA VAL A 69 -8.41 11.50 8.56
C VAL A 69 -8.25 12.46 9.75
N LYS A 70 -9.02 13.56 9.73
CA LYS A 70 -8.92 14.64 10.73
C LYS A 70 -9.94 14.47 11.87
N GLU A 71 -11.15 14.01 11.55
CA GLU A 71 -12.25 13.89 12.49
C GLU A 71 -12.31 12.48 13.12
N CYS A 72 -11.19 12.03 13.68
CA CYS A 72 -11.11 10.78 14.41
C CYS A 72 -10.25 10.95 15.66
N LYS A 73 -10.45 10.07 16.63
CA LYS A 73 -9.52 9.93 17.75
C LYS A 73 -8.21 9.36 17.21
N ASP A 74 -7.09 10.01 17.53
CA ASP A 74 -5.77 9.45 17.23
C ASP A 74 -5.59 8.12 17.98
N PRO A 75 -5.20 7.04 17.27
CA PRO A 75 -5.04 5.76 17.93
C PRO A 75 -3.83 5.77 18.88
N SER A 76 -4.02 5.18 20.03
CA SER A 76 -2.90 4.85 20.91
C SER A 76 -2.12 3.65 20.37
N VAL A 77 -0.89 3.49 20.83
CA VAL A 77 -0.06 2.31 20.50
C VAL A 77 -0.78 1.02 20.92
N ASP A 78 -1.39 1.00 22.10
CA ASP A 78 -2.09 -0.19 22.62
C ASP A 78 -3.32 -0.57 21.80
N GLU A 79 -4.10 0.40 21.31
CA GLU A 79 -5.24 0.17 20.41
C GLU A 79 -4.77 -0.47 19.09
N LEU A 80 -3.72 0.08 18.48
CA LEU A 80 -3.13 -0.48 17.26
C LEU A 80 -2.57 -1.88 17.48
N VAL A 81 -1.91 -2.11 18.61
CA VAL A 81 -1.37 -3.44 18.97
C VAL A 81 -2.50 -4.44 19.19
N ALA A 82 -3.59 -4.05 19.84
CA ALA A 82 -4.73 -4.94 20.07
C ALA A 82 -5.35 -5.42 18.75
N LEU A 83 -5.63 -4.50 17.83
CA LEU A 83 -6.18 -4.82 16.50
C LEU A 83 -5.15 -5.54 15.62
N GLY A 84 -3.89 -5.12 15.69
CA GLY A 84 -2.80 -5.70 14.92
C GLY A 84 -2.48 -7.17 15.26
N LYS A 85 -2.99 -7.71 16.36
CA LYS A 85 -2.88 -9.14 16.72
C LYS A 85 -3.86 -10.05 16.01
N LEU A 86 -4.87 -9.50 15.34
CA LEU A 86 -5.82 -10.31 14.57
C LEU A 86 -5.11 -11.08 13.45
N ASN A 87 -5.51 -12.33 13.24
CA ASN A 87 -4.82 -13.23 12.28
C ASN A 87 -4.80 -12.70 10.84
N LYS A 88 -5.84 -11.96 10.42
CA LYS A 88 -5.91 -11.36 9.08
C LYS A 88 -4.97 -10.17 8.90
N VAL A 89 -4.51 -9.54 9.99
CA VAL A 89 -3.68 -8.34 9.94
C VAL A 89 -2.21 -8.75 9.76
N ILE A 90 -1.62 -8.34 8.65
CA ILE A 90 -0.21 -8.64 8.33
C ILE A 90 0.69 -7.39 8.31
N GLY A 91 0.11 -6.18 8.35
CA GLY A 91 0.85 -4.92 8.33
C GLY A 91 0.18 -3.83 9.16
N ILE A 92 0.91 -2.77 9.48
CA ILE A 92 0.44 -1.60 10.21
C ILE A 92 0.43 -0.39 9.27
N GLY A 93 -0.73 0.16 9.06
CA GLY A 93 -1.01 1.25 8.13
C GLY A 93 -2.46 1.16 7.58
N GLU A 94 -2.85 2.10 6.78
CA GLU A 94 -2.03 3.16 6.17
C GLU A 94 -1.73 4.24 7.19
N THR A 95 -0.51 4.75 7.16
CA THR A 95 -0.04 5.81 8.05
C THR A 95 1.05 6.63 7.36
N GLY A 96 1.46 7.73 7.93
CA GLY A 96 2.51 8.57 7.36
C GLY A 96 2.16 10.05 7.40
N LEU A 97 2.55 10.79 6.35
CA LEU A 97 2.40 12.25 6.29
C LEU A 97 1.82 12.70 4.94
N ASP A 98 0.88 13.65 4.97
CA ASP A 98 0.34 14.31 3.78
C ASP A 98 0.25 15.83 4.01
N TYR A 99 1.19 16.56 3.41
CA TYR A 99 1.22 18.02 3.48
C TYR A 99 0.46 18.70 2.34
N PHE A 100 0.07 17.94 1.32
CA PHE A 100 -0.71 18.47 0.20
C PHE A 100 -2.18 18.74 0.59
N ARG A 101 -2.77 17.87 1.42
CA ARG A 101 -4.19 17.98 1.85
C ARG A 101 -4.37 18.53 3.25
N SER A 102 -3.30 18.95 3.89
CA SER A 102 -3.32 19.42 5.27
C SER A 102 -2.61 20.75 5.41
N GLU A 103 -3.16 21.63 6.22
CA GLU A 103 -2.63 22.98 6.50
C GLU A 103 -2.51 23.22 8.00
N GLY A 104 -1.68 24.18 8.38
CA GLY A 104 -1.47 24.61 9.76
C GLY A 104 -0.48 23.75 10.54
N ASP A 105 -0.70 23.59 11.85
CA ASP A 105 0.14 22.73 12.69
C ASP A 105 -0.16 21.24 12.42
N LEU A 106 0.82 20.53 11.87
CA LEU A 106 0.74 19.12 11.53
C LEU A 106 1.43 18.20 12.54
N SER A 107 1.73 18.70 13.74
CA SER A 107 2.34 17.92 14.84
C SER A 107 1.52 16.67 15.19
N TRP A 108 0.20 16.72 15.03
CA TRP A 108 -0.69 15.58 15.22
C TRP A 108 -0.43 14.46 14.20
N GLN A 109 -0.14 14.76 12.92
CA GLN A 109 0.25 13.73 11.95
C GLN A 109 1.57 13.07 12.35
N HIS A 110 2.55 13.85 12.79
CA HIS A 110 3.83 13.32 13.25
C HIS A 110 3.65 12.39 14.45
N GLN A 111 2.80 12.75 15.42
CA GLN A 111 2.56 11.91 16.59
C GLN A 111 1.80 10.63 16.21
N ARG A 112 0.77 10.74 15.37
CA ARG A 112 0.03 9.59 14.83
C ARG A 112 0.98 8.63 14.13
N PHE A 113 1.83 9.14 13.25
CA PHE A 113 2.81 8.33 12.52
C PHE A 113 3.77 7.59 13.48
N ARG A 114 4.31 8.28 14.49
CA ARG A 114 5.15 7.65 15.52
C ARG A 114 4.42 6.55 16.28
N ASN A 115 3.15 6.73 16.61
CA ASN A 115 2.36 5.69 17.29
C ASN A 115 2.24 4.42 16.45
N HIS A 116 2.03 4.56 15.13
CA HIS A 116 1.98 3.41 14.22
C HIS A 116 3.34 2.70 14.12
N ILE A 117 4.44 3.43 14.01
CA ILE A 117 5.79 2.84 13.98
C ILE A 117 6.06 2.04 15.26
N ARG A 118 5.72 2.60 16.42
CA ARG A 118 5.90 1.92 17.71
C ARG A 118 5.04 0.66 17.82
N ALA A 119 3.78 0.71 17.38
CA ALA A 119 2.91 -0.46 17.34
C ALA A 119 3.45 -1.54 16.39
N ALA A 120 3.92 -1.16 15.21
CA ALA A 120 4.52 -2.04 14.23
C ALA A 120 5.77 -2.76 14.78
N LYS A 121 6.63 -2.04 15.51
CA LYS A 121 7.82 -2.62 16.20
C LYS A 121 7.41 -3.66 17.24
N ILE A 122 6.41 -3.36 18.08
CA ILE A 122 5.91 -4.31 19.09
C ILE A 122 5.37 -5.58 18.43
N LEU A 123 4.64 -5.44 17.34
CA LEU A 123 4.00 -6.54 16.62
C LEU A 123 4.95 -7.27 15.66
N LYS A 124 6.11 -6.67 15.35
CA LYS A 124 7.04 -7.10 14.29
C LYS A 124 6.33 -7.26 12.93
N LYS A 125 5.47 -6.29 12.59
CA LYS A 125 4.71 -6.28 11.33
C LYS A 125 5.15 -5.10 10.47
N PRO A 126 5.32 -5.29 9.14
CA PRO A 126 5.73 -4.22 8.23
C PRO A 126 4.79 -3.00 8.25
N LEU A 127 5.35 -1.83 7.97
CA LEU A 127 4.62 -0.57 7.85
C LEU A 127 4.12 -0.36 6.42
N ILE A 128 2.94 0.26 6.26
CA ILE A 128 2.43 0.77 4.98
C ILE A 128 2.41 2.28 5.06
N ILE A 129 3.32 2.92 4.33
CA ILE A 129 3.62 4.35 4.46
C ILE A 129 3.06 5.15 3.30
N HIS A 130 2.20 6.10 3.64
CA HIS A 130 1.79 7.20 2.79
C HIS A 130 2.75 8.39 2.94
N THR A 131 3.20 8.97 1.83
CA THR A 131 3.95 10.22 1.85
C THR A 131 3.55 11.10 0.67
N ARG A 132 3.20 12.35 0.95
CA ARG A 132 2.85 13.32 -0.09
C ARG A 132 3.29 14.73 0.32
N GLU A 133 4.21 15.29 -0.48
CA GLU A 133 4.87 16.58 -0.19
C GLU A 133 5.57 16.61 1.18
N ALA A 134 5.90 15.44 1.75
CA ALA A 134 6.40 15.28 3.12
C ALA A 134 7.69 14.42 3.20
N LYS A 135 8.38 14.22 2.08
CA LYS A 135 9.49 13.26 1.97
C LYS A 135 10.60 13.42 3.01
N ILE A 136 10.94 14.66 3.39
CA ILE A 136 12.02 14.94 4.35
C ILE A 136 11.60 14.47 5.75
N ASP A 137 10.42 14.88 6.20
CA ASP A 137 9.93 14.53 7.53
C ASP A 137 9.55 13.06 7.65
N THR A 138 9.05 12.46 6.55
CA THR A 138 8.80 11.02 6.50
C THR A 138 10.07 10.24 6.77
N LEU A 139 11.15 10.48 6.03
CA LEU A 139 12.44 9.79 6.25
C LEU A 139 13.02 10.08 7.63
N LYS A 140 12.90 11.34 8.10
CA LYS A 140 13.37 11.72 9.42
C LYS A 140 12.66 10.95 10.52
N ILE A 141 11.33 10.88 10.50
CA ILE A 141 10.55 10.18 11.52
C ILE A 141 10.82 8.67 11.47
N LEU A 142 10.89 8.06 10.27
CA LEU A 142 11.24 6.65 10.13
C LEU A 142 12.60 6.34 10.79
N LYS A 143 13.59 7.18 10.54
CA LYS A 143 14.92 7.03 11.13
C LYS A 143 14.93 7.29 12.64
N ASP A 144 14.27 8.38 13.11
CA ASP A 144 14.21 8.75 14.53
C ASP A 144 13.55 7.65 15.39
N GLU A 145 12.57 6.93 14.84
CA GLU A 145 11.86 5.83 15.53
C GLU A 145 12.50 4.45 15.29
N GLY A 146 13.58 4.35 14.50
CA GLY A 146 14.26 3.07 14.21
C GLY A 146 13.38 2.13 13.39
N ALA A 147 12.65 2.65 12.39
CA ALA A 147 11.70 1.87 11.59
C ALA A 147 12.39 0.83 10.69
N GLU A 148 13.69 0.95 10.44
CA GLU A 148 14.50 -0.02 9.69
C GLU A 148 14.54 -1.41 10.32
N GLU A 149 14.25 -1.53 11.63
CA GLU A 149 14.18 -2.82 12.31
C GLU A 149 13.05 -3.72 11.77
N ILE A 150 11.97 -3.11 11.26
CA ILE A 150 10.80 -3.81 10.75
C ILE A 150 10.59 -3.59 9.26
N GLY A 151 11.04 -2.46 8.72
CA GLY A 151 10.81 -2.06 7.33
C GLY A 151 9.33 -1.90 6.98
N GLY A 152 9.01 -2.00 5.70
CA GLY A 152 7.65 -1.86 5.21
C GLY A 152 7.60 -1.49 3.74
N ILE A 153 6.57 -0.77 3.36
CA ILE A 153 6.29 -0.31 1.99
C ILE A 153 6.13 1.20 1.99
N ILE A 154 6.86 1.90 1.12
CA ILE A 154 6.45 3.23 0.66
C ILE A 154 5.46 2.99 -0.46
N HIS A 155 4.16 3.13 -0.16
CA HIS A 155 3.12 2.84 -1.12
C HIS A 155 2.90 4.00 -2.09
N CYS A 156 2.24 3.73 -3.20
CA CYS A 156 1.85 4.70 -4.24
C CYS A 156 2.96 5.70 -4.57
N PHE A 157 4.15 5.18 -4.86
CA PHE A 157 5.37 5.95 -4.96
C PHE A 157 5.31 7.03 -6.05
N THR A 158 5.56 8.29 -5.66
CA THR A 158 5.54 9.45 -6.56
C THR A 158 6.81 10.30 -6.48
N GLU A 159 7.78 9.90 -5.66
CA GLU A 159 9.00 10.65 -5.37
C GLU A 159 10.15 10.34 -6.37
N ASP A 160 11.33 10.87 -6.10
CA ASP A 160 12.53 10.70 -6.92
C ASP A 160 13.41 9.53 -6.46
N TRP A 161 14.47 9.24 -7.24
CA TRP A 161 15.41 8.17 -6.94
C TRP A 161 16.20 8.41 -5.65
N GLU A 162 16.50 9.65 -5.28
CA GLU A 162 17.20 9.96 -4.03
C GLU A 162 16.37 9.56 -2.81
N PHE A 163 15.07 9.86 -2.84
CA PHE A 163 14.15 9.41 -1.79
C PHE A 163 14.05 7.88 -1.76
N ALA A 164 13.91 7.23 -2.94
CA ALA A 164 13.84 5.78 -3.02
C ALA A 164 15.07 5.11 -2.41
N GLN A 165 16.29 5.59 -2.70
CA GLN A 165 17.53 5.06 -2.12
C GLN A 165 17.52 5.14 -0.59
N LYS A 166 17.14 6.30 -0.03
CA LYS A 166 17.07 6.48 1.43
C LYS A 166 16.01 5.57 2.09
N ALA A 167 14.90 5.33 1.40
CA ALA A 167 13.88 4.39 1.88
C ALA A 167 14.38 2.94 1.82
N LEU A 168 15.10 2.56 0.77
CA LEU A 168 15.75 1.25 0.65
C LEU A 168 16.78 1.03 1.77
N ASP A 169 17.57 2.05 2.10
CA ASP A 169 18.57 2.00 3.20
C ASP A 169 17.90 1.80 4.57
N LEU A 170 16.63 2.23 4.72
CA LEU A 170 15.78 1.98 5.89
C LEU A 170 14.97 0.66 5.78
N ASN A 171 15.35 -0.24 4.89
CA ASN A 171 14.70 -1.54 4.68
C ASN A 171 13.26 -1.47 4.17
N PHE A 172 12.86 -0.40 3.47
CA PHE A 172 11.55 -0.30 2.86
C PHE A 172 11.55 -0.82 1.41
N TYR A 173 10.43 -1.38 1.00
CA TYR A 173 10.10 -1.66 -0.40
C TYR A 173 9.40 -0.44 -1.01
N ILE A 174 9.50 -0.31 -2.33
CA ILE A 174 8.79 0.72 -3.09
C ILE A 174 7.66 0.06 -3.85
N SER A 175 6.42 0.53 -3.67
CA SER A 175 5.29 0.02 -4.43
C SER A 175 4.84 1.00 -5.51
N PHE A 176 4.58 0.48 -6.71
CA PHE A 176 4.19 1.26 -7.87
C PHE A 176 2.72 1.01 -8.20
N SER A 177 1.97 2.11 -8.37
CA SER A 177 0.54 2.10 -8.69
C SER A 177 0.26 2.45 -10.15
N GLY A 178 -1.01 2.56 -10.51
CA GLY A 178 -1.47 2.96 -11.84
C GLY A 178 -0.87 4.26 -12.37
N ILE A 179 -0.33 5.12 -11.51
CA ILE A 179 0.34 6.39 -11.87
C ILE A 179 1.49 6.16 -12.87
N ILE A 180 2.21 5.03 -12.75
CA ILE A 180 3.34 4.72 -13.65
C ILE A 180 2.94 4.69 -15.13
N THR A 181 1.66 4.43 -15.42
CA THR A 181 1.12 4.39 -16.79
C THR A 181 0.82 5.80 -17.35
N PHE A 182 0.82 6.84 -16.51
CA PHE A 182 0.47 8.20 -16.93
C PHE A 182 1.58 8.87 -17.73
N ASN A 183 1.20 9.70 -18.72
CA ASN A 183 2.17 10.32 -19.64
C ASN A 183 3.24 11.17 -18.93
N ASN A 184 2.91 11.78 -17.80
CA ASN A 184 3.81 12.66 -17.04
C ASN A 184 4.62 11.93 -15.95
N ALA A 185 4.56 10.61 -15.86
CA ALA A 185 5.21 9.82 -14.80
C ALA A 185 6.71 9.53 -15.09
N THR A 186 7.44 10.48 -15.68
CA THR A 186 8.84 10.29 -16.10
C THR A 186 9.77 9.97 -14.93
N THR A 187 9.66 10.73 -13.84
CA THR A 187 10.48 10.55 -12.63
C THR A 187 10.28 9.15 -12.01
N ILE A 188 9.04 8.72 -11.88
CA ILE A 188 8.72 7.40 -11.32
C ILE A 188 9.24 6.28 -12.22
N ARG A 189 9.11 6.42 -13.55
CA ARG A 189 9.64 5.46 -14.52
C ARG A 189 11.15 5.30 -14.43
N ASP A 190 11.87 6.38 -14.14
CA ASP A 190 13.32 6.33 -13.91
C ASP A 190 13.66 5.56 -12.62
N VAL A 191 12.85 5.68 -11.58
CA VAL A 191 13.00 4.86 -10.36
C VAL A 191 12.77 3.39 -10.67
N VAL A 192 11.71 3.05 -11.42
CA VAL A 192 11.42 1.66 -11.83
C VAL A 192 12.60 1.00 -12.56
N LYS A 193 13.31 1.74 -13.40
CA LYS A 193 14.48 1.21 -14.12
C LYS A 193 15.68 0.93 -13.23
N LYS A 194 15.80 1.65 -12.11
CA LYS A 194 16.97 1.62 -11.21
C LYS A 194 16.78 0.71 -9.99
N ILE A 195 15.53 0.55 -9.53
CA ILE A 195 15.25 -0.17 -8.28
C ILE A 195 15.69 -1.64 -8.35
N PRO A 196 16.31 -2.20 -7.30
CA PRO A 196 16.64 -3.62 -7.20
C PRO A 196 15.38 -4.50 -7.37
N SER A 197 15.53 -5.64 -8.03
CA SER A 197 14.39 -6.54 -8.30
C SER A 197 13.77 -7.12 -7.03
N ASP A 198 14.52 -7.22 -5.96
CA ASP A 198 14.08 -7.73 -4.66
C ASP A 198 13.51 -6.64 -3.72
N LYS A 199 13.25 -5.42 -4.23
CA LYS A 199 12.85 -4.27 -3.41
C LYS A 199 11.66 -3.49 -3.97
N PHE A 200 10.86 -4.04 -4.88
CA PHE A 200 9.66 -3.37 -5.35
C PHE A 200 8.43 -4.27 -5.35
N LEU A 201 7.27 -3.63 -5.25
CA LEU A 201 5.93 -4.21 -5.30
C LEU A 201 5.08 -3.49 -6.34
N ILE A 202 3.91 -4.04 -6.62
CA ILE A 202 2.87 -3.44 -7.47
C ILE A 202 1.55 -3.41 -6.73
N GLU A 203 0.77 -2.37 -7.02
CA GLU A 203 -0.52 -2.14 -6.39
C GLU A 203 -1.47 -1.41 -7.33
N THR A 204 -2.74 -1.33 -6.94
CA THR A 204 -3.70 -0.49 -7.64
C THR A 204 -4.02 0.82 -6.93
N ASP A 205 -4.03 0.84 -5.61
CA ASP A 205 -4.66 1.88 -4.78
C ASP A 205 -6.16 2.06 -5.12
N SER A 206 -6.81 0.95 -5.55
CA SER A 206 -8.22 0.98 -5.92
C SER A 206 -9.13 1.34 -4.73
N PRO A 207 -10.18 2.14 -4.95
CA PRO A 207 -10.81 2.54 -6.22
C PRO A 207 -10.19 3.76 -6.91
N TYR A 208 -9.04 4.26 -6.45
CA TYR A 208 -8.36 5.44 -6.97
C TYR A 208 -7.37 5.08 -8.08
N LEU A 209 -6.84 6.09 -8.77
CA LEU A 209 -5.65 6.03 -9.63
C LEU A 209 -5.72 5.00 -10.77
N ALA A 210 -6.89 4.81 -11.38
CA ALA A 210 -7.06 3.86 -12.48
C ALA A 210 -5.97 4.04 -13.56
N PRO A 211 -5.27 2.95 -13.96
CA PRO A 211 -4.22 3.01 -14.96
C PRO A 211 -4.78 3.33 -16.35
N VAL A 212 -3.91 3.72 -17.28
CA VAL A 212 -4.26 3.73 -18.71
C VAL A 212 -4.54 2.28 -19.15
N PRO A 213 -5.62 2.01 -19.91
CA PRO A 213 -6.53 2.98 -20.58
C PRO A 213 -7.76 3.41 -19.76
N PHE A 214 -7.84 3.09 -18.48
CA PHE A 214 -9.05 3.28 -17.66
C PHE A 214 -9.08 4.62 -16.89
N ARG A 215 -8.17 5.55 -17.15
CA ARG A 215 -8.16 6.85 -16.47
C ARG A 215 -9.52 7.54 -16.47
N GLY A 216 -9.89 8.12 -15.30
CA GLY A 216 -11.17 8.78 -15.11
C GLY A 216 -12.36 7.84 -14.85
N ARG A 217 -12.10 6.55 -14.73
CA ARG A 217 -13.07 5.52 -14.32
C ARG A 217 -12.71 4.98 -12.94
N PRO A 218 -13.62 4.29 -12.24
CA PRO A 218 -13.30 3.53 -11.04
C PRO A 218 -12.16 2.54 -11.30
N ASN A 219 -11.23 2.44 -10.35
CA ASN A 219 -10.14 1.47 -10.38
C ASN A 219 -10.56 0.19 -9.65
N TYR A 220 -9.98 -0.93 -10.08
CA TYR A 220 -10.22 -2.24 -9.48
C TYR A 220 -8.91 -3.00 -9.30
N PRO A 221 -8.77 -3.86 -8.28
CA PRO A 221 -7.57 -4.66 -8.06
C PRO A 221 -7.11 -5.47 -9.27
N ILE A 222 -8.04 -5.92 -10.11
CA ILE A 222 -7.72 -6.62 -11.38
C ILE A 222 -6.88 -5.79 -12.35
N TYR A 223 -6.86 -4.46 -12.19
CA TYR A 223 -6.05 -3.57 -13.04
C TYR A 223 -4.58 -3.48 -12.61
N VAL A 224 -4.16 -4.14 -11.53
CA VAL A 224 -2.73 -4.27 -11.17
C VAL A 224 -1.90 -4.87 -12.30
N ARG A 225 -2.54 -5.65 -13.18
CA ARG A 225 -1.93 -6.19 -14.39
C ARG A 225 -1.33 -5.10 -15.29
N TYR A 226 -2.01 -3.96 -15.46
CA TYR A 226 -1.51 -2.85 -16.28
C TYR A 226 -0.28 -2.18 -15.67
N VAL A 227 -0.17 -2.19 -14.35
CA VAL A 227 1.06 -1.75 -13.65
C VAL A 227 2.19 -2.72 -13.95
N ALA A 228 1.94 -4.03 -13.85
CA ALA A 228 2.93 -5.06 -14.17
C ALA A 228 3.38 -5.00 -15.65
N GLU A 229 2.46 -4.79 -16.58
CA GLU A 229 2.75 -4.62 -18.01
C GLU A 229 3.66 -3.42 -18.28
N GLN A 230 3.37 -2.27 -17.64
CA GLN A 230 4.21 -1.07 -17.78
C GLN A 230 5.62 -1.28 -17.20
N ILE A 231 5.74 -1.95 -16.05
CA ILE A 231 7.05 -2.28 -15.46
C ILE A 231 7.82 -3.25 -16.37
N ALA A 232 7.15 -4.25 -16.93
CA ALA A 232 7.75 -5.22 -17.84
C ALA A 232 8.36 -4.51 -19.06
N GLU A 233 7.62 -3.58 -19.67
CA GLU A 233 8.08 -2.75 -20.78
C GLU A 233 9.31 -1.92 -20.38
N LEU A 234 9.24 -1.20 -19.27
CA LEU A 234 10.31 -0.31 -18.78
C LEU A 234 11.61 -1.04 -18.45
N ARG A 235 11.51 -2.28 -17.99
CA ARG A 235 12.65 -3.11 -17.59
C ARG A 235 13.11 -4.09 -18.67
N GLY A 236 12.39 -4.21 -19.78
CA GLY A 236 12.70 -5.15 -20.86
C GLY A 236 12.59 -6.63 -20.42
N ILE A 237 11.64 -6.94 -19.54
CA ILE A 237 11.37 -8.30 -19.03
C ILE A 237 9.91 -8.69 -19.30
N THR A 238 9.56 -9.96 -19.10
CA THR A 238 8.17 -10.41 -19.29
C THR A 238 7.28 -10.02 -18.13
N VAL A 239 5.96 -9.88 -18.37
CA VAL A 239 4.97 -9.64 -17.31
C VAL A 239 4.99 -10.76 -16.26
N ASN A 240 5.16 -12.00 -16.68
CA ASN A 240 5.30 -13.14 -15.75
C ASN A 240 6.52 -12.97 -14.83
N LYS A 241 7.64 -12.44 -15.36
CA LYS A 241 8.82 -12.18 -14.54
C LYS A 241 8.58 -11.06 -13.52
N VAL A 242 7.81 -10.02 -13.87
CA VAL A 242 7.39 -8.99 -12.91
C VAL A 242 6.49 -9.61 -11.85
N ALA A 243 5.51 -10.42 -12.24
CA ALA A 243 4.62 -11.12 -11.31
C ALA A 243 5.40 -11.99 -10.32
N ASP A 244 6.33 -12.82 -10.81
CA ASP A 244 7.17 -13.67 -9.95
C ASP A 244 8.01 -12.85 -8.95
N ILE A 245 8.62 -11.76 -9.43
CA ILE A 245 9.42 -10.87 -8.58
C ILE A 245 8.56 -10.26 -7.48
N THR A 246 7.44 -9.64 -7.85
CA THR A 246 6.62 -8.89 -6.89
C THR A 246 5.87 -9.80 -5.93
N THR A 247 5.44 -10.97 -6.38
CA THR A 247 4.84 -12.00 -5.52
C THR A 247 5.86 -12.51 -4.48
N ASN A 248 7.07 -12.87 -4.92
CA ASN A 248 8.13 -13.28 -3.98
C ASN A 248 8.49 -12.16 -2.99
N ASN A 249 8.58 -10.92 -3.45
CA ASN A 249 8.85 -9.77 -2.59
C ASN A 249 7.76 -9.56 -1.55
N PHE A 250 6.50 -9.73 -1.93
CA PHE A 250 5.37 -9.63 -1.01
C PHE A 250 5.45 -10.69 0.09
N TYR A 251 5.59 -11.97 -0.29
CA TYR A 251 5.68 -13.05 0.69
C TYR A 251 6.92 -12.93 1.59
N ASN A 252 8.05 -12.50 1.05
CA ASN A 252 9.26 -12.25 1.84
C ASN A 252 9.07 -11.13 2.86
N LEU A 253 8.43 -10.02 2.45
CA LEU A 253 8.18 -8.88 3.34
C LEU A 253 7.25 -9.25 4.50
N PHE A 254 6.14 -9.94 4.20
CA PHE A 254 5.11 -10.28 5.18
C PHE A 254 5.32 -11.63 5.86
N GLN A 255 6.35 -12.39 5.47
CA GLN A 255 6.70 -13.71 6.03
C GLN A 255 5.52 -14.71 5.96
N LEU A 256 4.85 -14.77 4.81
CA LEU A 256 3.70 -15.63 4.50
C LEU A 256 4.10 -16.90 3.74
#